data_1baa57f40e675a79826856c9a5eed894
#
_entry.id   1baa57f40e675a79826856c9a5eed894
#
_cell.length_a   1.000
_cell.length_b   1.000
_cell.length_c   1.000
_cell.angle_alpha   90.00
_cell.angle_beta   90.00
_cell.angle_gamma   90.00
#
_symmetry.space_group_name_H-M   'P 1'
#
loop_
_entity.id
_entity.type
_entity.pdbx_description
1 polymer ?
#
loop_
_entity_poly.entity_id
_entity_poly.type
_entity_poly.pdbx_seq_one_letter_code
_entity_poly.pdbx_strand_id
1 'polypeptide(L)'
;VREDDLLRRLAECEGFEWDAGNVEKIWQRHQVTLVECEEVFLNRPLMVEADEAHSASEERFYALGQTDGGRLLFVAFAIRRRFVRAISARDMSRKERRVYRSAI
;
A
#
# COMPACT_ATOMS: atom_id res chain seq x y z
N VAL A 1 10.36 -12.57 0.15
CA VAL A 1 10.78 -11.42 -0.69
C VAL A 1 11.38 -10.36 0.21
N ARG A 2 12.56 -9.91 -0.14
CA ARG A 2 13.24 -8.87 0.63
C ARG A 2 12.67 -7.49 0.27
N GLU A 3 12.70 -6.60 1.24
CA GLU A 3 12.19 -5.24 1.03
C GLU A 3 12.88 -4.54 -0.15
N ASP A 4 14.19 -4.71 -0.27
CA ASP A 4 14.95 -4.10 -1.39
C ASP A 4 14.45 -4.56 -2.75
N ASP A 5 14.17 -5.86 -2.88
CA ASP A 5 13.66 -6.41 -4.13
C ASP A 5 12.26 -5.89 -4.44
N LEU A 6 11.43 -5.78 -3.41
CA LEU A 6 10.07 -5.26 -3.57
C LEU A 6 10.08 -3.79 -3.96
N LEU A 7 10.94 -2.99 -3.33
CA LEU A 7 11.08 -1.57 -3.68
C LEU A 7 11.55 -1.40 -5.12
N ARG A 8 12.44 -2.29 -5.58
CA ARG A 8 12.90 -2.27 -6.97
C ARG A 8 11.74 -2.57 -7.92
N ARG A 9 10.94 -3.59 -7.60
CA ARG A 9 9.75 -3.93 -8.42
C ARG A 9 8.77 -2.77 -8.47
N LEU A 10 8.56 -2.09 -7.35
CA LEU A 10 7.68 -0.92 -7.31
C LEU A 10 8.22 0.21 -8.19
N ALA A 11 9.53 0.44 -8.17
CA ALA A 11 10.16 1.47 -9.00
C ALA A 11 10.00 1.18 -10.50
N GLU A 12 9.85 -0.07 -10.87
CA GLU A 12 9.63 -0.47 -12.26
C GLU A 12 8.17 -0.42 -12.69
N CYS A 13 7.24 -0.19 -11.74
CA CYS A 13 5.82 -0.08 -12.07
C CYS A 13 5.53 1.20 -12.84
N GLU A 14 4.58 1.09 -13.77
CA GLU A 14 4.21 2.20 -14.65
C GLU A 14 3.04 3.02 -14.10
N GLY A 15 2.39 2.54 -13.05
CA GLY A 15 1.25 3.23 -12.47
C GLY A 15 0.41 2.29 -11.60
N PHE A 16 -0.86 2.66 -11.46
CA PHE A 16 -1.81 1.97 -10.60
C PHE A 16 -2.96 1.43 -11.42
N GLU A 17 -3.49 0.28 -10.98
CA GLU A 17 -4.66 -0.33 -11.61
C GLU A 17 -5.85 -0.18 -10.68
N TRP A 18 -6.92 0.42 -11.18
CA TRP A 18 -8.15 0.64 -10.42
C TRP A 18 -9.38 0.18 -11.19
N ASP A 19 -10.41 -0.25 -10.46
CA ASP A 19 -11.75 -0.40 -11.01
C ASP A 19 -12.75 0.25 -10.05
N ALA A 20 -13.94 0.55 -10.57
CA ALA A 20 -14.94 1.28 -9.80
C ALA A 20 -15.34 0.57 -8.52
N GLY A 21 -15.50 -0.75 -8.58
CA GLY A 21 -15.89 -1.53 -7.40
C GLY A 21 -14.83 -1.50 -6.30
N ASN A 22 -13.57 -1.57 -6.68
CA ASN A 22 -12.47 -1.55 -5.72
C ASN A 22 -12.33 -0.18 -5.07
N VAL A 23 -12.42 0.89 -5.85
CA VAL A 23 -12.38 2.26 -5.35
C VAL A 23 -13.47 2.49 -4.31
N GLU A 24 -14.71 2.08 -4.63
CA GLU A 24 -15.84 2.26 -3.74
C GLU A 24 -15.71 1.44 -2.47
N LYS A 25 -15.27 0.20 -2.57
CA LYS A 25 -15.09 -0.68 -1.42
C LYS A 25 -14.08 -0.12 -0.42
N ILE A 26 -12.97 0.39 -0.91
CA ILE A 26 -11.93 0.97 -0.06
C ILE A 26 -12.49 2.21 0.65
N TRP A 27 -13.21 3.05 -0.06
CA TRP A 27 -13.85 4.22 0.53
C TRP A 27 -14.90 3.85 1.60
N GLN A 28 -15.79 2.91 1.27
CA GLN A 28 -16.87 2.53 2.19
C GLN A 28 -16.35 1.94 3.49
N ARG A 29 -15.30 1.13 3.41
CA ARG A 29 -14.79 0.44 4.60
C ARG A 29 -13.99 1.34 5.53
N HIS A 30 -13.17 2.23 4.97
CA HIS A 30 -12.22 2.98 5.79
C HIS A 30 -12.07 4.44 5.40
N GLN A 31 -12.92 4.93 4.51
CA GLN A 31 -12.91 6.32 4.04
C GLN A 31 -11.52 6.73 3.53
N VAL A 32 -10.89 5.85 2.76
CA VAL A 32 -9.63 6.13 2.08
C VAL A 32 -9.93 6.29 0.59
N THR A 33 -9.41 7.35 0.00
CA THR A 33 -9.60 7.61 -1.43
C THR A 33 -8.52 6.95 -2.27
N LEU A 34 -8.81 6.79 -3.55
CA LEU A 34 -7.84 6.34 -4.55
C LEU A 34 -6.57 7.21 -4.51
N VAL A 35 -6.75 8.52 -4.48
CA VAL A 35 -5.62 9.45 -4.47
C VAL A 35 -4.76 9.25 -3.23
N GLU A 36 -5.38 9.06 -2.07
CA GLU A 36 -4.63 8.81 -0.84
C GLU A 36 -3.80 7.53 -0.91
N CYS A 37 -4.35 6.47 -1.51
CA CYS A 37 -3.59 5.24 -1.72
C CYS A 37 -2.37 5.47 -2.59
N GLU A 38 -2.54 6.21 -3.68
CA GLU A 38 -1.42 6.50 -4.59
C GLU A 38 -0.34 7.34 -3.90
N GLU A 39 -0.74 8.31 -3.11
CA GLU A 39 0.19 9.18 -2.38
C GLU A 39 1.09 8.38 -1.44
N VAL A 40 0.58 7.33 -0.82
CA VAL A 40 1.38 6.47 0.06
C VAL A 40 2.61 5.93 -0.68
N PHE A 41 2.44 5.52 -1.93
CA PHE A 41 3.55 4.96 -2.72
C PHE A 41 4.49 6.03 -3.24
N LEU A 42 4.03 7.27 -3.36
CA LEU A 42 4.82 8.37 -3.90
C LEU A 42 5.59 9.14 -2.83
N ASN A 43 5.18 9.00 -1.58
CA ASN A 43 5.81 9.71 -0.46
C ASN A 43 6.82 8.83 0.27
N ARG A 44 7.67 9.45 1.06
CA ARG A 44 8.67 8.76 1.88
C ARG A 44 8.51 9.19 3.34
N PRO A 45 8.86 8.33 4.30
CA PRO A 45 9.35 6.97 4.09
C PRO A 45 8.23 6.04 3.62
N LEU A 46 8.60 5.02 2.87
CA LEU A 46 7.69 3.96 2.42
C LEU A 46 8.25 2.63 2.89
N MET A 47 7.51 1.93 3.73
CA MET A 47 7.89 0.61 4.21
C MET A 47 7.01 -0.43 3.51
N VAL A 48 7.61 -1.47 2.94
CA VAL A 48 6.89 -2.51 2.23
C VAL A 48 7.36 -3.89 2.66
N GLU A 49 6.42 -4.83 2.75
CA GLU A 49 6.72 -6.21 3.10
C GLU A 49 5.77 -7.17 2.39
N ALA A 50 6.22 -8.42 2.26
CA ALA A 50 5.35 -9.48 1.77
C ALA A 50 4.32 -9.84 2.84
N ASP A 51 3.09 -10.06 2.40
CA ASP A 51 2.01 -10.55 3.27
C ASP A 51 1.82 -12.03 2.96
N GLU A 52 2.65 -12.87 3.56
CA GLU A 52 2.67 -14.30 3.28
C GLU A 52 1.38 -15.00 3.70
N ALA A 53 0.74 -14.49 4.76
CA ALA A 53 -0.50 -15.07 5.26
C ALA A 53 -1.65 -14.98 4.26
N HIS A 54 -1.61 -14.02 3.33
CA HIS A 54 -2.67 -13.76 2.37
C HIS A 54 -2.23 -13.93 0.92
N SER A 55 -1.16 -14.70 0.67
CA SER A 55 -0.59 -14.88 -0.67
C SER A 55 -0.97 -16.22 -1.32
N ALA A 56 -2.14 -16.78 -1.01
CA ALA A 56 -2.51 -18.12 -1.44
C ALA A 56 -2.63 -18.27 -2.96
N SER A 57 -3.29 -17.32 -3.64
CA SER A 57 -3.53 -17.40 -5.09
C SER A 57 -2.76 -16.34 -5.86
N GLU A 58 -2.41 -15.25 -5.20
CA GLU A 58 -1.66 -14.15 -5.80
C GLU A 58 -0.78 -13.58 -4.70
N GLU A 59 0.47 -13.31 -5.04
CA GLU A 59 1.40 -12.70 -4.10
C GLU A 59 0.88 -11.36 -3.61
N ARG A 60 0.77 -11.22 -2.30
CA ARG A 60 0.29 -9.98 -1.68
C ARG A 60 1.36 -9.33 -0.83
N PHE A 61 1.28 -8.03 -0.78
CA PHE A 61 2.22 -7.20 -0.04
C PHE A 61 1.44 -6.17 0.76
N TYR A 62 2.11 -5.53 1.71
CA TYR A 62 1.54 -4.34 2.34
C TYR A 62 2.56 -3.23 2.41
N ALA A 63 2.04 -2.01 2.44
CA ALA A 63 2.82 -0.79 2.55
C ALA A 63 2.37 0.00 3.77
N LEU A 64 3.32 0.58 4.47
CA LEU A 64 3.07 1.61 5.48
C LEU A 64 3.63 2.91 4.94
N GLY A 65 2.81 3.94 4.89
CA GLY A 65 3.22 5.22 4.34
C GLY A 65 2.28 6.33 4.71
N GLN A 66 2.52 7.50 4.12
CA GLN A 66 1.74 8.68 4.45
C GLN A 66 1.22 9.39 3.22
N THR A 67 0.05 9.98 3.36
CA THR A 67 -0.52 10.83 2.32
C THR A 67 0.14 12.21 2.36
N ASP A 68 -0.13 13.01 1.34
CA ASP A 68 0.35 14.40 1.31
C ASP A 68 -0.14 15.21 2.51
N GLY A 69 -1.34 14.89 3.00
CA GLY A 69 -1.90 15.53 4.19
C GLY A 69 -1.39 14.98 5.51
N GLY A 70 -0.50 13.99 5.48
CA GLY A 70 0.07 13.41 6.70
C GLY A 70 -0.73 12.28 7.32
N ARG A 71 -1.77 11.78 6.65
CA ARG A 71 -2.52 10.63 7.13
C ARG A 71 -1.68 9.36 6.98
N LEU A 72 -1.57 8.58 8.05
CA LEU A 72 -0.76 7.36 8.08
C LEU A 72 -1.61 6.15 7.73
N LEU A 73 -1.27 5.49 6.63
CA LEU A 73 -2.08 4.40 6.08
C LEU A 73 -1.32 3.08 5.97
N PHE A 74 -2.07 2.00 6.16
CA PHE A 74 -1.69 0.65 5.78
C PHE A 74 -2.41 0.33 4.48
N VAL A 75 -1.68 -0.08 3.45
CA VAL A 75 -2.27 -0.43 2.15
C VAL A 75 -1.85 -1.85 1.78
N ALA A 76 -2.82 -2.75 1.66
CA ALA A 76 -2.56 -4.08 1.11
C ALA A 76 -2.64 -3.99 -0.41
N PHE A 77 -1.68 -4.60 -1.11
CA PHE A 77 -1.62 -4.47 -2.55
C PHE A 77 -1.00 -5.71 -3.21
N ALA A 78 -1.19 -5.79 -4.51
CA ALA A 78 -0.53 -6.76 -5.37
C ALA A 78 0.12 -6.00 -6.51
N ILE A 79 1.07 -6.64 -7.17
CA ILE A 79 1.68 -6.10 -8.39
C ILE A 79 1.23 -7.01 -9.53
N ARG A 80 0.50 -6.45 -10.48
CA ARG A 80 0.03 -7.17 -11.66
C ARG A 80 0.68 -6.56 -12.87
N ARG A 81 1.52 -7.37 -13.55
CA ARG A 81 2.34 -6.89 -14.65
C ARG A 81 3.22 -5.75 -14.13
N ARG A 82 3.02 -4.53 -14.60
CA ARG A 82 3.79 -3.37 -14.16
C ARG A 82 2.90 -2.33 -13.48
N PHE A 83 1.84 -2.80 -12.80
CA PHE A 83 0.88 -1.91 -12.14
C PHE A 83 0.68 -2.33 -10.69
N VAL A 84 0.58 -1.35 -9.81
CA VAL A 84 0.22 -1.56 -8.41
C VAL A 84 -1.30 -1.61 -8.33
N ARG A 85 -1.83 -2.66 -7.72
CA ARG A 85 -3.26 -2.77 -7.46
C ARG A 85 -3.49 -2.77 -5.96
N ALA A 86 -4.06 -1.70 -5.45
CA ALA A 86 -4.45 -1.64 -4.04
C ALA A 86 -5.64 -2.56 -3.82
N ILE A 87 -5.56 -3.40 -2.79
CA ILE A 87 -6.60 -4.36 -2.44
C ILE A 87 -7.46 -3.79 -1.32
N SER A 88 -6.82 -3.23 -0.31
CA SER A 88 -7.50 -2.56 0.80
C SER A 88 -6.59 -1.49 1.38
N ALA A 89 -7.18 -0.55 2.08
CA ALA A 89 -6.42 0.51 2.75
C ALA A 89 -7.18 0.95 3.99
N ARG A 90 -6.45 1.27 5.03
CA ARG A 90 -7.01 1.73 6.31
C ARG A 90 -5.98 2.58 7.04
N ASP A 91 -6.43 3.27 8.06
CA ASP A 91 -5.50 3.95 8.96
C ASP A 91 -4.60 2.92 9.64
N MET A 92 -3.36 3.30 9.91
CA MET A 92 -2.44 2.44 10.63
C MET A 92 -2.96 2.15 12.04
N SER A 93 -2.71 0.93 12.53
CA SER A 93 -2.91 0.59 13.92
C SER A 93 -1.87 1.33 14.76
N ARG A 94 -2.05 1.30 16.08
CA ARG A 94 -1.09 1.91 17.01
C ARG A 94 0.30 1.30 16.86
N LYS A 95 0.35 -0.03 16.72
CA LYS A 95 1.62 -0.75 16.53
C LYS A 95 2.29 -0.35 15.22
N GLU A 96 1.51 -0.27 14.15
CA GLU A 96 2.03 0.11 12.84
C GLU A 96 2.58 1.53 12.84
N ARG A 97 1.87 2.46 13.50
CA ARG A 97 2.37 3.83 13.64
C ARG A 97 3.69 3.89 14.38
N ARG A 98 3.84 3.07 15.42
CA ARG A 98 5.09 3.02 16.18
C ARG A 98 6.24 2.53 15.31
N VAL A 99 6.02 1.46 14.56
CA VAL A 99 7.02 0.91 13.64
C VAL A 99 7.38 1.93 12.58
N TYR A 100 6.38 2.55 11.97
CA TYR A 100 6.60 3.52 10.90
C TYR A 100 7.37 4.75 11.38
N ARG A 101 7.00 5.29 12.55
CA ARG A 101 7.66 6.47 13.09
C ARG A 101 9.11 6.20 13.48
N SER A 102 9.46 4.97 13.82
CA SER A 102 10.83 4.63 14.14
C SER A 102 11.74 4.63 12.91
N ALA A 103 11.16 4.62 11.71
CA ALA A 103 11.90 4.66 10.46
C ALA A 103 12.19 6.09 9.97
N ILE A 104 11.63 7.09 10.63
CA ILE A 104 11.79 8.50 10.24
C ILE A 104 13.05 9.10 10.86
#